data_e90d77e7f65d1f55e36dfda3c4ba4d9c
#
_entry.id   e90d77e7f65d1f55e36dfda3c4ba4d9c
#
_cell.length_a   1.000
_cell.length_b   1.000
_cell.length_c   1.000
_cell.angle_alpha   90.00
_cell.angle_beta   90.00
_cell.angle_gamma   90.00
#
_symmetry.space_group_name_H-M   'P 1'
#
loop_
_entity.id
_entity.type
_entity.pdbx_description
1 polymer ?
#
loop_
_entity_poly.entity_id
_entity_poly.type
_entity_poly.pdbx_seq_one_letter_code
_entity_poly.pdbx_strand_id
1 'polypeptide(L)'
;MFKVLRDWIQRYFSDEEAVVLAVLLVLAFTAVLTLGGMLAPVLAGMVLAYLMQGLVVTLERLRVPGGVAVGLVFALFMGALMLFIVVVLPLLWHQLITLFNELPGMLAKWQSLLLLLPERYPHLVSDEQVLQAIEAARGEIGKFGQWALTFSLSSLPLLVNIMIYLVLVPILVFFFLKDRAMIGEWVRGYLPRERALITRVAQEMNRQIANYIRGKGIEIVICGGVTYIAFIALGLNYAALLALLVGLSVVVPYVGAVVVTVPVLLIALFQWGWSDQFIYLMAVYGIIQTLDGNVLVPLLFSEAVNLHPVAIICAVLLFGGLWGFWGVFFAIPLATLFKAVLDAWPRKEPVVAPFL
;
A
#
# COMPACT_ATOMS: atom_id res chain seq x y z
N MET A 1 19.54 38.86 13.17
CA MET A 1 19.24 37.67 12.37
C MET A 1 20.34 36.62 12.39
N PHE A 2 21.60 36.94 12.08
CA PHE A 2 22.73 35.99 12.13
C PHE A 2 23.02 35.37 13.50
N LYS A 3 22.82 36.11 14.59
CA LYS A 3 23.01 35.61 15.96
C LYS A 3 21.97 34.54 16.30
N VAL A 4 20.70 34.79 15.97
CA VAL A 4 19.60 33.83 16.18
C VAL A 4 19.82 32.54 15.37
N LEU A 5 20.25 32.68 14.12
CA LEU A 5 20.55 31.52 13.25
C LEU A 5 21.74 30.70 13.80
N ARG A 6 22.81 31.39 14.26
CA ARG A 6 23.96 30.72 14.85
C ARG A 6 23.60 30.02 16.17
N ASP A 7 22.83 30.67 17.04
CA ASP A 7 22.39 30.11 18.31
C ASP A 7 21.44 28.91 18.07
N TRP A 8 20.60 28.98 17.03
CA TRP A 8 19.76 27.86 16.60
C TRP A 8 20.57 26.69 16.06
N ILE A 9 21.54 26.93 15.18
CA ILE A 9 22.44 25.90 14.66
C ILE A 9 23.25 25.26 15.79
N GLN A 10 23.82 26.06 16.70
CA GLN A 10 24.55 25.54 17.86
C GLN A 10 23.67 24.76 18.84
N ARG A 11 22.39 25.05 18.90
CA ARG A 11 21.44 24.33 19.77
C ARG A 11 21.04 22.97 19.23
N TYR A 12 20.87 22.85 17.92
CA TYR A 12 20.31 21.64 17.28
C TYR A 12 21.34 20.80 16.50
N PHE A 13 22.46 21.37 16.10
CA PHE A 13 23.49 20.71 15.26
C PHE A 13 24.88 20.71 15.93
N SER A 14 24.94 20.78 17.25
CA SER A 14 26.22 20.65 17.98
C SER A 14 26.63 19.20 18.20
N ASP A 15 25.78 18.26 18.01
CA ASP A 15 26.02 16.83 18.17
C ASP A 15 26.44 16.25 16.83
N GLU A 16 27.67 15.71 16.76
CA GLU A 16 28.22 15.15 15.53
C GLU A 16 27.38 13.96 15.04
N GLU A 17 26.85 13.15 15.95
CA GLU A 17 26.04 11.99 15.62
C GLU A 17 24.69 12.41 14.98
N ALA A 18 24.07 13.48 15.49
CA ALA A 18 22.84 14.04 14.93
C ALA A 18 23.06 14.60 13.52
N VAL A 19 24.18 15.25 13.29
CA VAL A 19 24.56 15.77 11.94
C VAL A 19 24.77 14.63 10.97
N VAL A 20 25.49 13.58 11.37
CA VAL A 20 25.71 12.38 10.53
C VAL A 20 24.40 11.70 10.22
N LEU A 21 23.50 11.53 11.21
CA LEU A 21 22.16 10.97 11.00
C LEU A 21 21.37 11.79 9.98
N ALA A 22 21.37 13.13 10.11
CA ALA A 22 20.67 14.01 9.18
C ALA A 22 21.21 13.86 7.75
N VAL A 23 22.54 13.85 7.58
CA VAL A 23 23.19 13.66 6.27
C VAL A 23 22.81 12.29 5.67
N LEU A 24 22.87 11.22 6.45
CA LEU A 24 22.51 9.88 6.00
C LEU A 24 21.04 9.81 5.58
N LEU A 25 20.12 10.44 6.34
CA LEU A 25 18.70 10.49 5.98
C LEU A 25 18.45 11.29 4.70
N VAL A 26 19.12 12.44 4.53
CA VAL A 26 19.03 13.24 3.31
C VAL A 26 19.56 12.46 2.10
N LEU A 27 20.70 11.79 2.23
CA LEU A 27 21.26 10.96 1.17
C LEU A 27 20.35 9.78 0.82
N ALA A 28 19.84 9.06 1.83
CA ALA A 28 18.92 7.95 1.63
C ALA A 28 17.62 8.42 0.95
N PHE A 29 17.06 9.54 1.40
CA PHE A 29 15.85 10.12 0.81
C PHE A 29 16.08 10.57 -0.63
N THR A 30 17.20 11.23 -0.91
CA THR A 30 17.59 11.64 -2.27
C THR A 30 17.77 10.43 -3.17
N ALA A 31 18.47 9.37 -2.69
CA ALA A 31 18.65 8.14 -3.45
C ALA A 31 17.32 7.47 -3.78
N VAL A 32 16.39 7.43 -2.82
CA VAL A 32 15.05 6.87 -3.02
C VAL A 32 14.25 7.70 -4.03
N LEU A 33 14.30 9.02 -3.96
CA LEU A 33 13.59 9.90 -4.91
C LEU A 33 14.16 9.82 -6.33
N THR A 34 15.48 9.74 -6.47
CA THR A 34 16.13 9.74 -7.79
C THR A 34 16.19 8.36 -8.44
N LEU A 35 16.39 7.32 -7.64
CA LEU A 35 16.58 5.93 -8.09
C LEU A 35 15.36 5.04 -7.79
N GLY A 36 14.26 5.59 -7.27
CA GLY A 36 13.10 4.83 -6.78
C GLY A 36 12.52 3.85 -7.79
N GLY A 37 12.45 4.23 -9.07
CA GLY A 37 12.02 3.32 -10.12
C GLY A 37 12.93 2.11 -10.31
N MET A 38 14.25 2.31 -10.24
CA MET A 38 15.26 1.24 -10.35
C MET A 38 15.32 0.39 -9.06
N LEU A 39 15.07 1.00 -7.91
CA LEU A 39 15.06 0.32 -6.61
C LEU A 39 13.75 -0.40 -6.30
N ALA A 40 12.72 -0.21 -7.10
CA ALA A 40 11.41 -0.79 -6.86
C ALA A 40 11.42 -2.34 -6.67
N PRO A 41 12.16 -3.16 -7.46
CA PRO A 41 12.29 -4.58 -7.19
C PRO A 41 12.98 -4.88 -5.86
N VAL A 42 13.97 -4.06 -5.47
CA VAL A 42 14.70 -4.20 -4.19
C VAL A 42 13.75 -3.94 -3.02
N LEU A 43 12.94 -2.90 -3.11
CA LEU A 43 11.92 -2.58 -2.11
C LEU A 43 10.85 -3.67 -2.02
N ALA A 44 10.37 -4.18 -3.15
CA ALA A 44 9.43 -5.29 -3.18
C ALA A 44 10.02 -6.53 -2.51
N GLY A 45 11.27 -6.90 -2.85
CA GLY A 45 11.99 -8.00 -2.21
C GLY A 45 12.17 -7.80 -0.71
N MET A 46 12.50 -6.58 -0.28
CA MET A 46 12.64 -6.22 1.13
C MET A 46 11.30 -6.35 1.88
N VAL A 47 10.21 -5.80 1.34
CA VAL A 47 8.87 -5.90 1.93
C VAL A 47 8.45 -7.36 2.10
N LEU A 48 8.60 -8.17 1.06
CA LEU A 48 8.27 -9.59 1.11
C LEU A 48 9.18 -10.35 2.10
N ALA A 49 10.47 -10.02 2.16
CA ALA A 49 11.37 -10.62 3.14
C ALA A 49 10.97 -10.25 4.58
N TYR A 50 10.59 -9.00 4.87
CA TYR A 50 10.06 -8.60 6.18
C TYR A 50 8.77 -9.36 6.54
N LEU A 51 7.88 -9.56 5.57
CA LEU A 51 6.66 -10.34 5.75
C LEU A 51 6.99 -11.80 6.10
N MET A 52 7.90 -12.41 5.34
CA MET A 52 8.29 -13.82 5.53
C MET A 52 9.18 -14.02 6.77
N GLN A 53 9.94 -13.02 7.20
CA GLN A 53 10.82 -13.12 8.37
C GLN A 53 10.07 -13.51 9.65
N GLY A 54 8.81 -13.10 9.80
CA GLY A 54 7.99 -13.53 10.94
C GLY A 54 7.82 -15.04 11.01
N LEU A 55 7.65 -15.70 9.86
CA LEU A 55 7.54 -17.16 9.77
C LEU A 55 8.87 -17.85 10.07
N VAL A 56 9.98 -17.31 9.58
CA VAL A 56 11.34 -17.82 9.88
C VAL A 56 11.58 -17.81 11.38
N VAL A 57 11.35 -16.67 12.04
CA VAL A 57 11.52 -16.54 13.51
C VAL A 57 10.60 -17.51 14.27
N THR A 58 9.39 -17.74 13.79
CA THR A 58 8.46 -18.69 14.41
C THR A 58 8.99 -20.12 14.33
N LEU A 59 9.53 -20.54 13.16
CA LEU A 59 10.14 -21.85 12.99
C LEU A 59 11.41 -22.02 13.84
N GLU A 60 12.25 -20.99 13.92
CA GLU A 60 13.44 -20.97 14.78
C GLU A 60 13.08 -21.15 16.26
N ARG A 61 11.98 -20.51 16.72
CA ARG A 61 11.44 -20.72 18.08
C ARG A 61 10.97 -22.17 18.31
N LEU A 62 10.54 -22.86 17.27
CA LEU A 62 10.21 -24.28 17.28
C LEU A 62 11.45 -25.19 17.16
N ARG A 63 12.66 -24.63 17.34
CA ARG A 63 13.96 -25.29 17.27
C ARG A 63 14.35 -25.82 15.89
N VAL A 64 13.78 -25.28 14.82
CA VAL A 64 14.23 -25.57 13.44
C VAL A 64 15.52 -24.80 13.19
N PRO A 65 16.60 -25.44 12.67
CA PRO A 65 17.83 -24.74 12.31
C PRO A 65 17.57 -23.61 11.32
N GLY A 66 18.21 -22.43 11.53
CA GLY A 66 17.93 -21.21 10.76
C GLY A 66 18.01 -21.39 9.24
N GLY A 67 19.00 -22.13 8.74
CA GLY A 67 19.10 -22.42 7.29
C GLY A 67 17.92 -23.23 6.75
N VAL A 68 17.42 -24.20 7.54
CA VAL A 68 16.25 -25.01 7.18
C VAL A 68 14.98 -24.17 7.27
N ALA A 69 14.84 -23.32 8.30
CA ALA A 69 13.70 -22.43 8.46
C ALA A 69 13.59 -21.46 7.27
N VAL A 70 14.69 -20.85 6.86
CA VAL A 70 14.74 -19.99 5.66
C VAL A 70 14.35 -20.78 4.40
N GLY A 71 14.91 -21.99 4.21
CA GLY A 71 14.58 -22.84 3.06
C GLY A 71 13.10 -23.18 2.98
N LEU A 72 12.49 -23.58 4.11
CA LEU A 72 11.06 -23.93 4.18
C LEU A 72 10.16 -22.70 3.90
N VAL A 73 10.47 -21.55 4.50
CA VAL A 73 9.70 -20.33 4.30
C VAL A 73 9.84 -19.83 2.86
N PHE A 74 11.04 -19.93 2.29
CA PHE A 74 11.25 -19.58 0.88
C PHE A 74 10.51 -20.55 -0.07
N ALA A 75 10.51 -21.83 0.22
CA ALA A 75 9.74 -22.82 -0.56
C ALA A 75 8.22 -22.53 -0.46
N LEU A 76 7.71 -22.18 0.72
CA LEU A 76 6.32 -21.74 0.91
C LEU A 76 6.01 -20.47 0.08
N PHE A 77 6.91 -19.48 0.12
CA PHE A 77 6.78 -18.28 -0.70
C PHE A 77 6.74 -18.59 -2.19
N MET A 78 7.65 -19.44 -2.69
CA MET A 78 7.67 -19.86 -4.09
C MET A 78 6.42 -20.63 -4.47
N GLY A 79 5.92 -21.50 -3.58
CA GLY A 79 4.65 -22.22 -3.78
C GLY A 79 3.45 -21.27 -3.87
N ALA A 80 3.38 -20.29 -2.98
CA ALA A 80 2.34 -19.27 -3.00
C ALA A 80 2.41 -18.38 -4.26
N LEU A 81 3.62 -17.99 -4.69
CA LEU A 81 3.85 -17.22 -5.91
C LEU A 81 3.43 -18.02 -7.15
N MET A 82 3.80 -19.32 -7.23
CA MET A 82 3.38 -20.20 -8.32
C MET A 82 1.86 -20.39 -8.34
N LEU A 83 1.23 -20.61 -7.18
CA LEU A 83 -0.23 -20.69 -7.06
C LEU A 83 -0.90 -19.40 -7.57
N PHE A 84 -0.36 -18.25 -7.19
CA PHE A 84 -0.86 -16.95 -7.66
C PHE A 84 -0.76 -16.83 -9.19
N ILE A 85 0.40 -17.16 -9.77
CA ILE A 85 0.64 -17.04 -11.22
C ILE A 85 -0.22 -18.02 -12.02
N VAL A 86 -0.36 -19.26 -11.55
CA VAL A 86 -1.00 -20.33 -12.32
C VAL A 86 -2.52 -20.35 -12.14
N VAL A 87 -3.02 -19.96 -10.97
CA VAL A 87 -4.45 -20.07 -10.64
C VAL A 87 -5.10 -18.69 -10.54
N VAL A 88 -4.55 -17.82 -9.70
CA VAL A 88 -5.20 -16.53 -9.40
C VAL A 88 -5.09 -15.56 -10.58
N LEU A 89 -3.91 -15.41 -11.15
CA LEU A 89 -3.68 -14.47 -12.25
C LEU A 89 -4.52 -14.78 -13.51
N PRO A 90 -4.65 -16.03 -14.00
CA PRO A 90 -5.56 -16.35 -15.10
C PRO A 90 -7.03 -16.11 -14.78
N LEU A 91 -7.47 -16.43 -13.55
CA LEU A 91 -8.82 -16.15 -13.10
C LEU A 91 -9.14 -14.65 -13.14
N LEU A 92 -8.24 -13.82 -12.60
CA LEU A 92 -8.38 -12.36 -12.62
C LEU A 92 -8.36 -11.80 -14.05
N TRP A 93 -7.48 -12.32 -14.88
CA TRP A 93 -7.37 -11.94 -16.29
C TRP A 93 -8.66 -12.25 -17.04
N HIS A 94 -9.22 -13.45 -16.86
CA HIS A 94 -10.50 -13.83 -17.43
C HIS A 94 -11.63 -12.91 -16.97
N GLN A 95 -11.74 -12.65 -15.65
CA GLN A 95 -12.76 -11.76 -15.11
C GLN A 95 -12.60 -10.33 -15.64
N LEU A 96 -11.37 -9.85 -15.77
CA LEU A 96 -11.07 -8.53 -16.32
C LEU A 96 -11.52 -8.41 -17.78
N ILE A 97 -11.16 -9.38 -18.64
CA ILE A 97 -11.58 -9.39 -20.05
C ILE A 97 -13.10 -9.45 -20.18
N THR A 98 -13.76 -10.32 -19.37
CA THR A 98 -15.20 -10.45 -19.39
C THR A 98 -15.89 -9.14 -18.99
N LEU A 99 -15.39 -8.49 -17.92
CA LEU A 99 -15.86 -7.17 -17.50
C LEU A 99 -15.76 -6.15 -18.62
N PHE A 100 -14.60 -6.08 -19.31
CA PHE A 100 -14.41 -5.16 -20.44
C PHE A 100 -15.38 -5.41 -21.59
N ASN A 101 -15.64 -6.66 -21.91
CA ASN A 101 -16.57 -7.04 -22.98
C ASN A 101 -18.03 -6.71 -22.63
N GLU A 102 -18.38 -6.75 -21.34
CA GLU A 102 -19.75 -6.46 -20.86
C GLU A 102 -19.99 -4.96 -20.61
N LEU A 103 -18.93 -4.14 -20.43
CA LEU A 103 -19.05 -2.70 -20.18
C LEU A 103 -19.99 -1.97 -21.18
N PRO A 104 -19.90 -2.20 -22.52
CA PRO A 104 -20.80 -1.54 -23.45
C PRO A 104 -22.30 -1.89 -23.22
N GLY A 105 -22.57 -3.17 -22.89
CA GLY A 105 -23.90 -3.63 -22.56
C GLY A 105 -24.43 -3.05 -21.24
N MET A 106 -23.56 -2.93 -20.24
CA MET A 106 -23.88 -2.27 -18.98
C MET A 106 -24.26 -0.81 -19.19
N LEU A 107 -23.50 -0.10 -20.02
CA LEU A 107 -23.81 1.29 -20.40
C LEU A 107 -25.15 1.43 -21.11
N ALA A 108 -25.46 0.54 -22.06
CA ALA A 108 -26.72 0.60 -22.77
C ALA A 108 -27.92 0.44 -21.82
N LYS A 109 -27.81 -0.47 -20.82
CA LYS A 109 -28.82 -0.60 -19.75
C LYS A 109 -28.93 0.68 -18.91
N TRP A 110 -27.82 1.30 -18.55
CA TRP A 110 -27.82 2.55 -17.80
C TRP A 110 -28.46 3.69 -18.59
N GLN A 111 -28.15 3.80 -19.87
CA GLN A 111 -28.76 4.78 -20.73
C GLN A 111 -30.27 4.66 -20.74
N SER A 112 -30.80 3.44 -20.90
CA SER A 112 -32.25 3.21 -20.86
C SER A 112 -32.87 3.58 -19.50
N LEU A 113 -32.17 3.33 -18.38
CA LEU A 113 -32.64 3.72 -17.05
C LEU A 113 -32.56 5.24 -16.82
N LEU A 114 -31.48 5.87 -17.26
CA LEU A 114 -31.29 7.33 -17.14
C LEU A 114 -32.31 8.11 -17.97
N LEU A 115 -32.66 7.62 -19.16
CA LEU A 115 -33.69 8.24 -20.02
C LEU A 115 -35.11 8.17 -19.41
N LEU A 116 -35.35 7.28 -18.44
CA LEU A 116 -36.61 7.22 -17.71
C LEU A 116 -36.65 8.20 -16.50
N LEU A 117 -35.53 8.78 -16.10
CA LEU A 117 -35.47 9.70 -14.95
C LEU A 117 -36.23 11.01 -15.17
N PRO A 118 -36.12 11.68 -16.32
CA PRO A 118 -36.89 12.91 -16.60
C PRO A 118 -38.41 12.67 -16.59
N GLU A 119 -38.86 11.52 -17.10
CA GLU A 119 -40.30 11.13 -17.08
C GLU A 119 -40.78 10.92 -15.64
N ARG A 120 -39.91 10.41 -14.76
CA ARG A 120 -40.28 10.06 -13.37
C ARG A 120 -40.10 11.22 -12.39
N TYR A 121 -39.15 12.12 -12.71
CA TYR A 121 -38.78 13.26 -11.87
C TYR A 121 -38.50 14.54 -12.70
N PRO A 122 -39.54 15.09 -13.39
CA PRO A 122 -39.35 16.19 -14.35
C PRO A 122 -38.88 17.50 -13.72
N HIS A 123 -39.02 17.66 -12.39
CA HIS A 123 -38.57 18.85 -11.67
C HIS A 123 -37.12 18.78 -11.16
N LEU A 124 -36.47 17.58 -11.21
CA LEU A 124 -35.13 17.39 -10.66
C LEU A 124 -34.08 17.19 -11.73
N VAL A 125 -34.45 16.62 -12.88
CA VAL A 125 -33.49 16.22 -13.93
C VAL A 125 -34.08 16.55 -15.29
N SER A 126 -33.34 17.30 -16.13
CA SER A 126 -33.77 17.58 -17.52
C SER A 126 -33.21 16.57 -18.50
N ASP A 127 -33.89 16.40 -19.65
CA ASP A 127 -33.43 15.52 -20.76
C ASP A 127 -32.01 15.90 -21.23
N GLU A 128 -31.70 17.18 -21.29
CA GLU A 128 -30.39 17.69 -21.68
C GLU A 128 -29.28 17.26 -20.72
N GLN A 129 -29.54 17.30 -19.41
CA GLN A 129 -28.57 16.87 -18.38
C GLN A 129 -28.30 15.35 -18.46
N VAL A 130 -29.34 14.56 -18.73
CA VAL A 130 -29.21 13.11 -18.93
C VAL A 130 -28.37 12.81 -20.17
N LEU A 131 -28.66 13.46 -21.29
CA LEU A 131 -27.93 13.26 -22.53
C LEU A 131 -26.45 13.67 -22.39
N GLN A 132 -26.16 14.79 -21.74
CA GLN A 132 -24.78 15.23 -21.47
C GLN A 132 -24.04 14.22 -20.59
N ALA A 133 -24.68 13.69 -19.53
CA ALA A 133 -24.08 12.67 -18.68
C ALA A 133 -23.79 11.36 -19.43
N ILE A 134 -24.70 10.95 -20.33
CA ILE A 134 -24.51 9.79 -21.19
C ILE A 134 -23.35 9.99 -22.19
N GLU A 135 -23.27 11.15 -22.82
CA GLU A 135 -22.17 11.46 -23.75
C GLU A 135 -20.82 11.53 -23.03
N ALA A 136 -20.77 12.15 -21.85
CA ALA A 136 -19.56 12.18 -21.03
C ALA A 136 -19.11 10.76 -20.64
N ALA A 137 -20.03 9.90 -20.19
CA ALA A 137 -19.72 8.52 -19.85
C ALA A 137 -19.23 7.72 -21.06
N ARG A 138 -19.84 7.88 -22.24
CA ARG A 138 -19.38 7.26 -23.49
C ARG A 138 -17.98 7.73 -23.88
N GLY A 139 -17.72 9.02 -23.74
CA GLY A 139 -16.41 9.61 -24.03
C GLY A 139 -15.30 9.03 -23.15
N GLU A 140 -15.54 8.90 -21.85
CA GLU A 140 -14.57 8.34 -20.91
C GLU A 140 -14.33 6.83 -21.16
N ILE A 141 -15.35 6.07 -21.47
CA ILE A 141 -15.19 4.64 -21.80
C ILE A 141 -14.49 4.45 -23.15
N GLY A 142 -14.75 5.33 -24.14
CA GLY A 142 -14.01 5.34 -25.38
C GLY A 142 -12.51 5.60 -25.18
N LYS A 143 -12.17 6.57 -24.33
CA LYS A 143 -10.78 6.84 -23.92
C LYS A 143 -10.16 5.64 -23.20
N PHE A 144 -10.92 5.00 -22.32
CA PHE A 144 -10.45 3.82 -21.59
C PHE A 144 -10.22 2.62 -22.53
N GLY A 145 -11.11 2.41 -23.51
CA GLY A 145 -10.93 1.41 -24.57
C GLY A 145 -9.68 1.68 -25.44
N GLN A 146 -9.46 2.93 -25.83
CA GLN A 146 -8.23 3.34 -26.54
C GLN A 146 -6.98 3.14 -25.67
N TRP A 147 -7.05 3.50 -24.38
CA TRP A 147 -5.96 3.26 -23.43
C TRP A 147 -5.64 1.77 -23.31
N ALA A 148 -6.65 0.90 -23.20
CA ALA A 148 -6.47 -0.54 -23.12
C ALA A 148 -5.82 -1.13 -24.37
N LEU A 149 -6.23 -0.66 -25.57
CA LEU A 149 -5.61 -1.03 -26.85
C LEU A 149 -4.16 -0.54 -26.94
N THR A 150 -3.90 0.71 -26.58
CA THR A 150 -2.55 1.28 -26.57
C THR A 150 -1.65 0.56 -25.58
N PHE A 151 -2.18 0.22 -24.39
CA PHE A 151 -1.49 -0.57 -23.37
C PHE A 151 -1.14 -1.96 -23.89
N SER A 152 -2.04 -2.63 -24.61
CA SER A 152 -1.79 -3.94 -25.25
C SER A 152 -0.67 -3.89 -26.30
N LEU A 153 -0.62 -2.82 -27.09
CA LEU A 153 0.38 -2.65 -28.17
C LEU A 153 1.75 -2.17 -27.66
N SER A 154 1.78 -1.44 -26.53
CA SER A 154 3.02 -0.94 -25.90
C SER A 154 3.59 -1.89 -24.84
N SER A 155 3.11 -3.12 -24.76
CA SER A 155 3.38 -4.04 -23.65
C SER A 155 4.78 -4.69 -23.64
N LEU A 156 5.61 -4.55 -24.66
CA LEU A 156 6.97 -5.12 -24.64
C LEU A 156 7.83 -4.65 -23.46
N PRO A 157 7.93 -3.34 -23.15
CA PRO A 157 8.65 -2.87 -21.97
C PRO A 157 8.02 -3.38 -20.66
N LEU A 158 6.68 -3.51 -20.62
CA LEU A 158 5.97 -4.05 -19.47
C LEU A 158 6.30 -5.52 -19.24
N LEU A 159 6.33 -6.35 -20.30
CA LEU A 159 6.72 -7.76 -20.20
C LEU A 159 8.14 -7.91 -19.69
N VAL A 160 9.09 -7.10 -20.17
CA VAL A 160 10.47 -7.08 -19.68
C VAL A 160 10.50 -6.73 -18.19
N ASN A 161 9.77 -5.70 -17.77
CA ASN A 161 9.68 -5.33 -16.37
C ASN A 161 9.07 -6.45 -15.51
N ILE A 162 7.98 -7.07 -15.95
CA ILE A 162 7.38 -8.20 -15.24
C ILE A 162 8.38 -9.35 -15.10
N MET A 163 9.13 -9.69 -16.17
CA MET A 163 10.16 -10.72 -16.10
C MET A 163 11.28 -10.37 -15.13
N ILE A 164 11.72 -9.10 -15.12
CA ILE A 164 12.72 -8.61 -14.16
C ILE A 164 12.20 -8.80 -12.73
N TYR A 165 10.96 -8.38 -12.44
CA TYR A 165 10.37 -8.54 -11.10
C TYR A 165 10.21 -10.03 -10.74
N LEU A 166 9.74 -10.85 -11.67
CA LEU A 166 9.48 -12.28 -11.45
C LEU A 166 10.76 -13.06 -11.10
N VAL A 167 11.90 -12.65 -11.66
CA VAL A 167 13.19 -13.28 -11.37
C VAL A 167 13.90 -12.61 -10.21
N LEU A 168 13.99 -11.28 -10.23
CA LEU A 168 14.83 -10.55 -9.29
C LEU A 168 14.22 -10.50 -7.88
N VAL A 169 12.89 -10.36 -7.77
CA VAL A 169 12.24 -10.27 -6.45
C VAL A 169 12.41 -11.56 -5.64
N PRO A 170 12.13 -12.76 -6.16
CA PRO A 170 12.42 -13.99 -5.42
C PRO A 170 13.89 -14.16 -5.01
N ILE A 171 14.81 -13.81 -5.88
CA ILE A 171 16.25 -13.85 -5.58
C ILE A 171 16.56 -12.91 -4.41
N LEU A 172 16.06 -11.69 -4.45
CA LEU A 172 16.25 -10.70 -3.39
C LEU A 172 15.60 -11.14 -2.06
N VAL A 173 14.39 -11.70 -2.11
CA VAL A 173 13.72 -12.26 -0.92
C VAL A 173 14.58 -13.35 -0.29
N PHE A 174 15.12 -14.27 -1.09
CA PHE A 174 16.00 -15.33 -0.60
C PHE A 174 17.23 -14.78 0.11
N PHE A 175 17.95 -13.84 -0.52
CA PHE A 175 19.15 -13.27 0.07
C PHE A 175 18.86 -12.39 1.29
N PHE A 176 17.79 -11.61 1.27
CA PHE A 176 17.37 -10.82 2.44
C PHE A 176 16.98 -11.70 3.64
N LEU A 177 16.41 -12.88 3.42
CA LEU A 177 16.12 -13.83 4.49
C LEU A 177 17.38 -14.53 4.98
N LYS A 178 18.21 -15.03 4.06
CA LYS A 178 19.39 -15.85 4.37
C LYS A 178 20.54 -15.03 4.95
N ASP A 179 20.87 -13.90 4.32
CA ASP A 179 22.08 -13.15 4.61
C ASP A 179 21.82 -11.89 5.45
N ARG A 180 20.66 -11.85 6.14
CA ARG A 180 20.21 -10.73 6.95
C ARG A 180 21.27 -10.20 7.93
N ALA A 181 21.93 -11.12 8.65
CA ALA A 181 22.94 -10.76 9.64
C ALA A 181 24.18 -10.13 8.95
N MET A 182 24.65 -10.78 7.88
CA MET A 182 25.80 -10.31 7.08
C MET A 182 25.56 -8.94 6.48
N ILE A 183 24.38 -8.72 5.87
CA ILE A 183 23.98 -7.42 5.30
C ILE A 183 23.95 -6.35 6.42
N GLY A 184 23.38 -6.69 7.57
CA GLY A 184 23.35 -5.79 8.72
C GLY A 184 24.72 -5.43 9.27
N GLU A 185 25.65 -6.36 9.33
CA GLU A 185 27.03 -6.15 9.74
C GLU A 185 27.80 -5.31 8.72
N TRP A 186 27.62 -5.61 7.44
CA TRP A 186 28.21 -4.86 6.36
C TRP A 186 27.79 -3.38 6.40
N VAL A 187 26.51 -3.08 6.53
CA VAL A 187 26.01 -1.70 6.66
C VAL A 187 26.57 -1.02 7.90
N ARG A 188 26.61 -1.74 9.05
CA ARG A 188 27.17 -1.19 10.30
C ARG A 188 28.65 -0.85 10.19
N GLY A 189 29.40 -1.53 9.31
CA GLY A 189 30.82 -1.26 9.05
C GLY A 189 31.10 0.12 8.48
N TYR A 190 30.14 0.74 7.80
CA TYR A 190 30.24 2.09 7.23
C TYR A 190 29.74 3.19 8.17
N LEU A 191 29.12 2.82 9.30
CA LEU A 191 28.61 3.81 10.26
C LEU A 191 29.71 4.24 11.26
N PRO A 192 29.65 5.45 11.84
CA PRO A 192 30.55 5.92 12.87
C PRO A 192 30.67 4.95 14.06
N ARG A 193 31.79 5.00 14.78
CA ARG A 193 32.00 4.17 15.96
C ARG A 193 31.04 4.55 17.11
N GLU A 194 30.90 5.85 17.34
CA GLU A 194 29.90 6.41 18.27
C GLU A 194 28.60 6.59 17.50
N ARG A 195 27.57 5.78 17.82
CA ARG A 195 26.32 5.67 17.06
C ARG A 195 25.10 5.30 17.91
N ALA A 196 25.06 5.79 19.15
CA ALA A 196 23.97 5.47 20.07
C ALA A 196 22.61 5.97 19.53
N LEU A 197 22.56 7.21 19.02
CA LEU A 197 21.41 7.83 18.40
C LEU A 197 21.00 7.09 17.13
N ILE A 198 21.92 6.86 16.19
CA ILE A 198 21.68 6.15 14.94
C ILE A 198 21.15 4.74 15.22
N THR A 199 21.76 4.04 16.16
CA THR A 199 21.35 2.67 16.54
C THR A 199 19.94 2.66 17.12
N ARG A 200 19.61 3.61 17.99
CA ARG A 200 18.28 3.75 18.59
C ARG A 200 17.21 4.01 17.52
N VAL A 201 17.44 4.97 16.64
CA VAL A 201 16.52 5.28 15.53
C VAL A 201 16.37 4.08 14.60
N ALA A 202 17.49 3.44 14.21
CA ALA A 202 17.47 2.28 13.31
C ALA A 202 16.71 1.07 13.92
N GLN A 203 16.90 0.80 15.22
CA GLN A 203 16.18 -0.28 15.91
C GLN A 203 14.68 0.01 16.00
N GLU A 204 14.32 1.24 16.37
CA GLU A 204 12.93 1.66 16.40
C GLU A 204 12.27 1.53 15.02
N MET A 205 12.94 2.03 13.97
CA MET A 205 12.45 1.95 12.60
C MET A 205 12.35 0.52 12.10
N ASN A 206 13.32 -0.34 12.39
CA ASN A 206 13.25 -1.76 12.02
C ASN A 206 12.04 -2.45 12.68
N ARG A 207 11.74 -2.13 13.94
CA ARG A 207 10.55 -2.64 14.64
C ARG A 207 9.25 -2.13 14.01
N GLN A 208 9.17 -0.82 13.78
CA GLN A 208 7.99 -0.17 13.19
C GLN A 208 7.70 -0.67 11.77
N ILE A 209 8.72 -0.71 10.91
CA ILE A 209 8.59 -1.23 9.53
C ILE A 209 8.17 -2.69 9.54
N ALA A 210 8.79 -3.52 10.39
CA ALA A 210 8.46 -4.94 10.48
C ALA A 210 7.00 -5.17 10.93
N ASN A 211 6.54 -4.43 11.94
CA ASN A 211 5.16 -4.52 12.42
C ASN A 211 4.18 -3.99 11.36
N TYR A 212 4.49 -2.86 10.72
CA TYR A 212 3.67 -2.28 9.67
C TYR A 212 3.51 -3.23 8.48
N ILE A 213 4.62 -3.76 7.93
CA ILE A 213 4.58 -4.64 6.76
C ILE A 213 3.80 -5.93 7.07
N ARG A 214 4.04 -6.54 8.24
CA ARG A 214 3.28 -7.72 8.66
C ARG A 214 1.81 -7.43 8.88
N GLY A 215 1.49 -6.32 9.54
CA GLY A 215 0.12 -5.88 9.73
C GLY A 215 -0.59 -5.66 8.39
N LYS A 216 0.04 -4.95 7.44
CA LYS A 216 -0.53 -4.74 6.09
C LYS A 216 -0.68 -6.03 5.29
N GLY A 217 0.27 -6.95 5.38
CA GLY A 217 0.14 -8.25 4.73
C GLY A 217 -1.05 -9.06 5.26
N ILE A 218 -1.23 -9.10 6.58
CA ILE A 218 -2.35 -9.77 7.23
C ILE A 218 -3.68 -9.08 6.88
N GLU A 219 -3.74 -7.75 6.94
CA GLU A 219 -4.92 -6.95 6.59
C GLU A 219 -5.37 -7.22 5.13
N ILE A 220 -4.44 -7.21 4.17
CA ILE A 220 -4.73 -7.52 2.76
C ILE A 220 -5.36 -8.90 2.62
N VAL A 221 -4.78 -9.92 3.28
CA VAL A 221 -5.25 -11.30 3.18
C VAL A 221 -6.62 -11.46 3.85
N ILE A 222 -6.81 -10.91 5.04
CA ILE A 222 -8.08 -11.02 5.77
C ILE A 222 -9.17 -10.23 5.05
N CYS A 223 -8.95 -8.94 4.76
CA CYS A 223 -9.94 -8.08 4.13
C CYS A 223 -10.31 -8.61 2.73
N GLY A 224 -9.30 -8.94 1.90
CA GLY A 224 -9.53 -9.54 0.58
C GLY A 224 -10.21 -10.90 0.65
N GLY A 225 -9.77 -11.79 1.55
CA GLY A 225 -10.33 -13.13 1.71
C GLY A 225 -11.79 -13.12 2.20
N VAL A 226 -12.09 -12.35 3.24
CA VAL A 226 -13.46 -12.20 3.76
C VAL A 226 -14.38 -11.59 2.73
N THR A 227 -13.92 -10.56 2.02
CA THR A 227 -14.68 -9.92 0.94
C THR A 227 -14.93 -10.91 -0.21
N TYR A 228 -13.93 -11.73 -0.59
CA TYR A 228 -14.08 -12.75 -1.62
C TYR A 228 -15.16 -13.78 -1.27
N ILE A 229 -15.10 -14.30 -0.03
CA ILE A 229 -16.10 -15.26 0.46
C ILE A 229 -17.50 -14.65 0.46
N ALA A 230 -17.64 -13.41 0.95
CA ALA A 230 -18.91 -12.70 0.98
C ALA A 230 -19.47 -12.46 -0.43
N PHE A 231 -18.64 -12.03 -1.37
CA PHE A 231 -19.08 -11.76 -2.76
C PHE A 231 -19.49 -13.03 -3.49
N ILE A 232 -18.77 -14.15 -3.30
CA ILE A 232 -19.19 -15.45 -3.87
C ILE A 232 -20.49 -15.92 -3.23
N ALA A 233 -20.60 -15.86 -1.91
CA ALA A 233 -21.80 -16.32 -1.20
C ALA A 233 -23.07 -15.56 -1.62
N LEU A 234 -22.91 -14.27 -1.94
CA LEU A 234 -23.99 -13.41 -2.44
C LEU A 234 -24.18 -13.49 -3.96
N GLY A 235 -23.31 -14.20 -4.68
CA GLY A 235 -23.39 -14.38 -6.13
C GLY A 235 -23.01 -13.14 -6.95
N LEU A 236 -22.13 -12.27 -6.43
CA LEU A 236 -21.64 -11.11 -7.16
C LEU A 236 -20.71 -11.53 -8.30
N ASN A 237 -20.95 -11.01 -9.50
CA ASN A 237 -20.04 -11.19 -10.64
C ASN A 237 -18.68 -10.53 -10.36
N TYR A 238 -17.61 -11.07 -10.96
CA TYR A 238 -16.25 -10.56 -10.79
C TYR A 238 -15.75 -10.57 -9.33
N ALA A 239 -16.28 -11.47 -8.49
CA ALA A 239 -16.00 -11.53 -7.07
C ALA A 239 -14.50 -11.58 -6.75
N ALA A 240 -13.69 -12.37 -7.49
CA ALA A 240 -12.25 -12.47 -7.26
C ALA A 240 -11.52 -11.17 -7.61
N LEU A 241 -11.87 -10.54 -8.73
CA LEU A 241 -11.28 -9.26 -9.15
C LEU A 241 -11.59 -8.16 -8.15
N LEU A 242 -12.85 -8.02 -7.76
CA LEU A 242 -13.30 -6.99 -6.81
C LEU A 242 -12.70 -7.21 -5.42
N ALA A 243 -12.67 -8.46 -4.94
CA ALA A 243 -12.09 -8.78 -3.63
C ALA A 243 -10.58 -8.54 -3.58
N LEU A 244 -9.86 -8.83 -4.68
CA LEU A 244 -8.45 -8.46 -4.78
C LEU A 244 -8.24 -6.95 -4.73
N LEU A 245 -9.06 -6.19 -5.46
CA LEU A 245 -9.01 -4.72 -5.43
C LEU A 245 -9.30 -4.19 -4.02
N VAL A 246 -10.31 -4.74 -3.33
CA VAL A 246 -10.63 -4.40 -1.94
C VAL A 246 -9.45 -4.73 -1.02
N GLY A 247 -8.87 -5.93 -1.11
CA GLY A 247 -7.71 -6.31 -0.31
C GLY A 247 -6.51 -5.41 -0.57
N LEU A 248 -6.20 -5.09 -1.82
CA LEU A 248 -5.08 -4.19 -2.15
C LEU A 248 -5.35 -2.73 -1.78
N SER A 249 -6.61 -2.30 -1.77
CA SER A 249 -6.98 -0.92 -1.46
C SER A 249 -6.61 -0.50 -0.03
N VAL A 250 -6.53 -1.45 0.91
CA VAL A 250 -6.16 -1.18 2.31
C VAL A 250 -4.74 -0.62 2.44
N VAL A 251 -3.90 -0.76 1.40
CA VAL A 251 -2.56 -0.15 1.35
C VAL A 251 -2.66 1.38 1.45
N VAL A 252 -3.69 1.98 0.88
CA VAL A 252 -3.92 3.43 0.90
C VAL A 252 -4.95 3.75 1.98
N PRO A 253 -4.54 4.21 3.17
CA PRO A 253 -5.47 4.47 4.26
C PRO A 253 -6.58 5.44 3.83
N TYR A 254 -7.81 5.16 4.25
CA TYR A 254 -9.04 5.92 3.98
C TYR A 254 -9.41 6.03 2.49
N VAL A 255 -8.48 6.46 1.65
CA VAL A 255 -8.70 6.70 0.20
C VAL A 255 -8.98 5.40 -0.54
N GLY A 256 -8.23 4.34 -0.22
CA GLY A 256 -8.37 3.04 -0.87
C GLY A 256 -9.78 2.47 -0.76
N ALA A 257 -10.34 2.47 0.46
CA ALA A 257 -11.70 1.99 0.71
C ALA A 257 -12.75 2.76 -0.09
N VAL A 258 -12.64 4.10 -0.17
CA VAL A 258 -13.57 4.95 -0.93
C VAL A 258 -13.47 4.64 -2.42
N VAL A 259 -12.26 4.58 -2.97
CA VAL A 259 -12.02 4.34 -4.40
C VAL A 259 -12.54 2.98 -4.83
N VAL A 260 -12.29 1.92 -4.05
CA VAL A 260 -12.70 0.56 -4.42
C VAL A 260 -14.20 0.32 -4.20
N THR A 261 -14.85 1.11 -3.34
CA THR A 261 -16.31 1.04 -3.16
C THR A 261 -17.06 1.39 -4.47
N VAL A 262 -16.51 2.29 -5.29
CA VAL A 262 -17.13 2.69 -6.55
C VAL A 262 -17.32 1.49 -7.50
N PRO A 263 -16.29 0.71 -7.88
CA PRO A 263 -16.49 -0.45 -8.75
C PRO A 263 -17.38 -1.53 -8.12
N VAL A 264 -17.28 -1.77 -6.80
CA VAL A 264 -18.17 -2.72 -6.12
C VAL A 264 -19.63 -2.30 -6.25
N LEU A 265 -19.94 -1.03 -5.94
CA LEU A 265 -21.28 -0.47 -6.05
C LEU A 265 -21.81 -0.52 -7.49
N LEU A 266 -20.99 -0.11 -8.47
CA LEU A 266 -21.38 -0.10 -9.88
C LEU A 266 -21.71 -1.49 -10.38
N ILE A 267 -20.83 -2.47 -10.14
CA ILE A 267 -21.06 -3.85 -10.61
C ILE A 267 -22.29 -4.47 -9.93
N ALA A 268 -22.47 -4.27 -8.64
CA ALA A 268 -23.65 -4.75 -7.93
C ALA A 268 -24.96 -4.13 -8.46
N LEU A 269 -24.92 -2.83 -8.72
CA LEU A 269 -26.06 -2.10 -9.26
C LEU A 269 -26.36 -2.51 -10.72
N PHE A 270 -25.33 -2.79 -11.53
CA PHE A 270 -25.50 -3.33 -12.88
C PHE A 270 -26.11 -4.72 -12.90
N GLN A 271 -25.71 -5.57 -11.93
CA GLN A 271 -26.15 -6.95 -11.88
C GLN A 271 -27.60 -7.07 -11.43
N TRP A 272 -27.99 -6.35 -10.39
CA TRP A 272 -29.29 -6.52 -9.74
C TRP A 272 -30.22 -5.30 -9.77
N GLY A 273 -29.72 -4.13 -10.21
CA GLY A 273 -30.46 -2.88 -10.08
C GLY A 273 -30.71 -2.51 -8.61
N TRP A 274 -31.75 -1.73 -8.35
CA TRP A 274 -32.21 -1.42 -6.99
C TRP A 274 -33.08 -2.57 -6.45
N SER A 275 -32.44 -3.61 -5.96
CA SER A 275 -33.09 -4.80 -5.41
C SER A 275 -32.64 -5.08 -3.99
N ASP A 276 -33.31 -5.99 -3.31
CA ASP A 276 -32.92 -6.45 -1.97
C ASP A 276 -31.54 -7.07 -1.98
N GLN A 277 -31.15 -7.77 -3.05
CA GLN A 277 -29.83 -8.37 -3.19
C GLN A 277 -28.71 -7.31 -3.21
N PHE A 278 -28.94 -6.19 -3.94
CA PHE A 278 -28.03 -5.06 -3.93
C PHE A 278 -27.87 -4.47 -2.52
N ILE A 279 -28.99 -4.26 -1.81
CA ILE A 279 -28.99 -3.72 -0.44
C ILE A 279 -28.24 -4.65 0.51
N TYR A 280 -28.50 -5.98 0.42
CA TYR A 280 -27.79 -6.97 1.24
C TYR A 280 -26.29 -6.97 0.97
N LEU A 281 -25.88 -6.92 -0.30
CA LEU A 281 -24.45 -6.86 -0.63
C LEU A 281 -23.80 -5.60 -0.05
N MET A 282 -24.43 -4.45 -0.24
CA MET A 282 -23.87 -3.18 0.25
C MET A 282 -23.83 -3.13 1.77
N ALA A 283 -24.83 -3.72 2.46
CA ALA A 283 -24.81 -3.85 3.92
C ALA A 283 -23.68 -4.76 4.39
N VAL A 284 -23.51 -5.94 3.82
CA VAL A 284 -22.40 -6.87 4.15
C VAL A 284 -21.05 -6.24 3.87
N TYR A 285 -20.89 -5.60 2.70
CA TYR A 285 -19.65 -4.89 2.34
C TYR A 285 -19.39 -3.74 3.30
N GLY A 286 -20.39 -2.95 3.67
CA GLY A 286 -20.27 -1.87 4.66
C GLY A 286 -19.84 -2.38 6.04
N ILE A 287 -20.38 -3.54 6.48
CA ILE A 287 -19.95 -4.20 7.72
C ILE A 287 -18.47 -4.61 7.63
N ILE A 288 -18.05 -5.23 6.52
CA ILE A 288 -16.65 -5.63 6.32
C ILE A 288 -15.72 -4.40 6.41
N GLN A 289 -16.04 -3.31 5.71
CA GLN A 289 -15.25 -2.08 5.73
C GLN A 289 -15.22 -1.42 7.13
N THR A 290 -16.35 -1.46 7.84
CA THR A 290 -16.45 -0.94 9.21
C THR A 290 -15.62 -1.77 10.19
N LEU A 291 -15.66 -3.10 10.07
CA LEU A 291 -14.85 -4.00 10.89
C LEU A 291 -13.35 -3.85 10.57
N ASP A 292 -12.99 -3.66 9.29
CA ASP A 292 -11.61 -3.41 8.90
C ASP A 292 -11.09 -2.14 9.58
N GLY A 293 -11.75 -1.01 9.40
CA GLY A 293 -11.28 0.28 9.92
C GLY A 293 -11.33 0.42 11.45
N ASN A 294 -12.32 -0.18 12.12
CA ASN A 294 -12.55 0.01 13.57
C ASN A 294 -12.08 -1.16 14.45
N VAL A 295 -11.86 -2.33 13.88
CA VAL A 295 -11.43 -3.52 14.65
C VAL A 295 -10.08 -4.03 14.16
N LEU A 296 -9.97 -4.34 12.87
CA LEU A 296 -8.77 -4.98 12.32
C LEU A 296 -7.56 -4.02 12.33
N VAL A 297 -7.73 -2.79 11.87
CA VAL A 297 -6.66 -1.78 11.87
C VAL A 297 -6.15 -1.49 13.29
N PRO A 298 -6.98 -1.17 14.31
CA PRO A 298 -6.50 -1.00 15.68
C PRO A 298 -5.81 -2.26 16.25
N LEU A 299 -6.32 -3.44 15.93
CA LEU A 299 -5.75 -4.70 16.43
C LEU A 299 -4.36 -4.97 15.83
N LEU A 300 -4.15 -4.68 14.56
CA LEU A 300 -2.90 -4.93 13.86
C LEU A 300 -1.84 -3.85 14.08
N PHE A 301 -2.26 -2.60 14.31
CA PHE A 301 -1.37 -1.43 14.33
C PHE A 301 -1.36 -0.67 15.66
N SER A 302 -1.98 -1.18 16.74
CA SER A 302 -2.10 -0.49 18.04
C SER A 302 -0.76 -0.01 18.62
N GLU A 303 0.32 -0.73 18.36
CA GLU A 303 1.68 -0.37 18.79
C GLU A 303 2.48 0.43 17.75
N ALA A 304 2.06 0.39 16.48
CA ALA A 304 2.86 0.91 15.36
C ALA A 304 2.51 2.35 14.97
N VAL A 305 1.30 2.86 15.29
CA VAL A 305 0.83 4.13 14.72
C VAL A 305 0.31 5.08 15.81
N ASN A 306 1.24 5.68 16.56
CA ASN A 306 0.94 6.83 17.43
C ASN A 306 0.99 8.15 16.63
N LEU A 307 0.27 8.21 15.50
CA LEU A 307 0.15 9.39 14.65
C LEU A 307 -1.32 9.84 14.60
N HIS A 308 -1.52 11.16 14.60
CA HIS A 308 -2.84 11.72 14.39
C HIS A 308 -3.33 11.42 12.95
N PRO A 309 -4.63 11.11 12.71
CA PRO A 309 -5.14 10.82 11.36
C PRO A 309 -4.78 11.87 10.30
N VAL A 310 -4.80 13.15 10.66
CA VAL A 310 -4.38 14.22 9.75
C VAL A 310 -2.91 14.07 9.32
N ALA A 311 -2.02 13.67 10.24
CA ALA A 311 -0.61 13.45 9.91
C ALA A 311 -0.45 12.26 8.93
N ILE A 312 -1.26 11.22 9.06
CA ILE A 312 -1.28 10.09 8.12
C ILE A 312 -1.72 10.55 6.74
N ILE A 313 -2.82 11.32 6.65
CA ILE A 313 -3.30 11.85 5.37
C ILE A 313 -2.24 12.76 4.73
N CYS A 314 -1.66 13.68 5.49
CA CYS A 314 -0.59 14.55 5.00
C CYS A 314 0.63 13.73 4.51
N ALA A 315 1.02 12.68 5.23
CA ALA A 315 2.11 11.81 4.83
C ALA A 315 1.79 11.07 3.52
N VAL A 316 0.57 10.52 3.38
CA VAL A 316 0.13 9.86 2.15
C VAL A 316 0.14 10.82 0.96
N LEU A 317 -0.36 12.03 1.12
CA LEU A 317 -0.37 13.04 0.05
C LEU A 317 1.06 13.49 -0.30
N LEU A 318 1.89 13.76 0.71
CA LEU A 318 3.26 14.23 0.51
C LEU A 318 4.12 13.14 -0.16
N PHE A 319 4.22 11.99 0.47
CA PHE A 319 5.10 10.92 -0.01
C PHE A 319 4.53 10.23 -1.25
N GLY A 320 3.20 10.13 -1.36
CA GLY A 320 2.53 9.62 -2.56
C GLY A 320 2.76 10.54 -3.76
N GLY A 321 2.70 11.86 -3.58
CA GLY A 321 3.03 12.82 -4.63
C GLY A 321 4.51 12.81 -5.05
N LEU A 322 5.42 12.56 -4.10
CA LEU A 322 6.86 12.52 -4.36
C LEU A 322 7.31 11.20 -5.01
N TRP A 323 6.72 10.08 -4.63
CA TRP A 323 7.25 8.76 -4.96
C TRP A 323 6.18 7.73 -5.43
N GLY A 324 4.98 8.20 -5.72
CA GLY A 324 3.88 7.37 -6.23
C GLY A 324 3.50 6.24 -5.28
N PHE A 325 3.29 5.03 -5.83
CA PHE A 325 2.85 3.85 -5.07
C PHE A 325 3.73 3.55 -3.85
N TRP A 326 5.06 3.55 -4.00
CA TRP A 326 5.97 3.28 -2.90
C TRP A 326 5.92 4.37 -1.82
N GLY A 327 5.70 5.62 -2.22
CA GLY A 327 5.50 6.72 -1.29
C GLY A 327 4.23 6.54 -0.45
N VAL A 328 3.12 6.15 -1.07
CA VAL A 328 1.88 5.83 -0.36
C VAL A 328 2.07 4.62 0.57
N PHE A 329 2.67 3.54 0.08
CA PHE A 329 2.92 2.33 0.87
C PHE A 329 3.78 2.63 2.12
N PHE A 330 4.86 3.40 1.97
CA PHE A 330 5.75 3.73 3.07
C PHE A 330 5.39 5.04 3.79
N ALA A 331 4.25 5.67 3.50
CA ALA A 331 3.87 6.95 4.10
C ALA A 331 3.86 6.92 5.62
N ILE A 332 3.24 5.90 6.22
CA ILE A 332 3.18 5.72 7.67
C ILE A 332 4.57 5.45 8.26
N PRO A 333 5.37 4.47 7.78
CA PRO A 333 6.75 4.29 8.22
C PRO A 333 7.62 5.54 8.08
N LEU A 334 7.49 6.32 7.01
CA LEU A 334 8.25 7.54 6.82
C LEU A 334 7.82 8.64 7.80
N ALA A 335 6.53 8.79 8.05
CA ALA A 335 6.03 9.72 9.07
C ALA A 335 6.48 9.32 10.49
N THR A 336 6.48 8.02 10.80
CA THR A 336 7.01 7.52 12.08
C THR A 336 8.53 7.69 12.20
N LEU A 337 9.28 7.54 11.09
CA LEU A 337 10.71 7.85 11.05
C LEU A 337 10.96 9.32 11.40
N PHE A 338 10.21 10.22 10.76
CA PHE A 338 10.34 11.65 11.03
C PHE A 338 10.06 11.97 12.51
N LYS A 339 9.01 11.38 13.08
CA LYS A 339 8.70 11.49 14.50
C LYS A 339 9.81 10.91 15.37
N ALA A 340 10.28 9.70 15.08
CA ALA A 340 11.34 9.03 15.86
C ALA A 340 12.65 9.85 15.87
N VAL A 341 12.99 10.46 14.73
CA VAL A 341 14.14 11.38 14.62
C VAL A 341 13.93 12.63 15.49
N LEU A 342 12.76 13.27 15.41
CA LEU A 342 12.44 14.44 16.21
C LEU A 342 12.45 14.17 17.72
N ASP A 343 11.93 13.00 18.13
CA ASP A 343 11.86 12.59 19.53
C ASP A 343 13.24 12.19 20.09
N ALA A 344 14.09 11.61 19.25
CA ALA A 344 15.44 11.22 19.61
C ALA A 344 16.47 12.36 19.49
N TRP A 345 16.10 13.48 18.83
CA TRP A 345 17.03 14.57 18.54
C TRP A 345 17.57 15.20 19.80
N PRO A 346 18.92 15.31 19.98
CA PRO A 346 19.52 15.89 21.18
C PRO A 346 19.20 17.38 21.24
N ARG A 347 18.53 17.79 22.34
CA ARG A 347 18.23 19.20 22.63
C ARG A 347 19.13 19.62 23.79
N LYS A 348 20.06 20.55 23.56
CA LYS A 348 20.74 21.21 24.67
C LYS A 348 19.74 22.09 25.41
N GLU A 349 19.43 21.72 26.66
CA GLU A 349 18.67 22.62 27.56
C GLU A 349 19.47 23.93 27.71
N PRO A 350 18.78 25.10 27.69
CA PRO A 350 19.43 26.36 28.02
C PRO A 350 20.01 26.22 29.44
N VAL A 351 21.33 26.45 29.58
CA VAL A 351 21.94 26.58 30.89
C VAL A 351 21.24 27.74 31.59
N VAL A 352 20.28 27.42 32.45
CA VAL A 352 19.70 28.42 33.36
C VAL A 352 20.83 28.80 34.28
N ALA A 353 21.42 29.97 34.06
CA ALA A 353 22.38 30.52 35.00
C ALA A 353 21.69 30.59 36.39
N PRO A 354 22.29 30.03 37.44
CA PRO A 354 21.73 30.20 38.76
C PRO A 354 21.67 31.68 39.05
N PHE A 355 20.48 32.15 39.40
CA PHE A 355 20.28 33.50 39.89
C PHE A 355 21.13 33.62 41.16
N LEU A 356 22.25 34.41 41.10
CA LEU A 356 22.98 34.90 42.23
C LEU A 356 22.25 36.09 42.82
#